data_340447336765b7a9968fa83d101a747a
#
_entry.id   340447336765b7a9968fa83d101a747a
#
_cell.length_a   1.000
_cell.length_b   1.000
_cell.length_c   1.000
_cell.angle_alpha   90.00
_cell.angle_beta   90.00
_cell.angle_gamma   90.00
#
_symmetry.space_group_name_H-M   'P 1'
#
loop_
_entity.id
_entity.type
_entity.pdbx_description
1 polymer ?
#
loop_
_entity_poly.entity_id
_entity_poly.type
_entity_poly.pdbx_seq_one_letter_code
_entity_poly.pdbx_strand_id
1 'polypeptide(L)'
;MMQRNSNATWFVAARAATLFAVAVLLSGAAAAQARPDDWQFRAMIYGYLPTISGSTTFPAGAGSDISADPDKIIGHLKFAFMGTLEAQKGRWDAFTDVMYLNVSGSTSGTRDLTIGGGALPAGVSANASLDIKGTVWTLAGNYRVLATPEVAFDAFAGARLLSVEERLGWEFSANVGPVVGAGRTGSSEAKVDNWDGIVGVKGRWNFGPSREWFVPYYVDVGTGDSNLTWQGIAGIGYAFSWGEVVGAWRYLDYDLKSGKKIESLNFNGPVVGVAFRW
;
A
#
# COMPACT_ATOMS: atom_id res chain seq x y z
N MET A 1 14.02 -36.80 -24.18
CA MET A 1 12.58 -36.81 -23.97
C MET A 1 12.31 -36.09 -22.66
N MET A 2 12.01 -34.77 -22.75
CA MET A 2 11.91 -33.86 -21.59
C MET A 2 10.43 -33.61 -21.28
N GLN A 3 9.94 -34.10 -20.15
CA GLN A 3 8.61 -33.79 -19.66
C GLN A 3 8.63 -32.44 -18.93
N ARG A 4 7.93 -31.47 -19.48
CA ARG A 4 7.69 -30.16 -18.88
C ARG A 4 6.61 -30.29 -17.78
N ASN A 5 6.95 -29.98 -16.56
CA ASN A 5 6.00 -29.87 -15.44
C ASN A 5 5.15 -28.59 -15.60
N SER A 6 3.88 -28.76 -15.97
CA SER A 6 2.88 -27.67 -16.16
C SER A 6 2.01 -27.38 -14.94
N ASN A 7 2.40 -27.82 -13.74
CA ASN A 7 1.52 -27.78 -12.58
C ASN A 7 1.64 -26.54 -11.66
N ALA A 8 2.56 -25.61 -11.97
CA ALA A 8 2.79 -24.45 -11.09
C ALA A 8 1.82 -23.27 -11.31
N THR A 9 1.21 -23.18 -12.49
CA THR A 9 0.36 -22.03 -12.88
C THR A 9 -1.08 -22.11 -12.37
N TRP A 10 -1.58 -23.29 -12.03
CA TRP A 10 -2.96 -23.47 -11.57
C TRP A 10 -3.21 -23.08 -10.11
N PHE A 11 -2.18 -23.14 -9.26
CA PHE A 11 -2.33 -22.82 -7.82
C PHE A 11 -2.42 -21.32 -7.51
N VAL A 12 -1.86 -20.46 -8.36
CA VAL A 12 -1.94 -19.01 -8.19
C VAL A 12 -3.32 -18.48 -8.59
N ALA A 13 -3.90 -19.02 -9.66
CA ALA A 13 -5.24 -18.65 -10.11
C ALA A 13 -6.36 -19.08 -9.13
N ALA A 14 -6.20 -20.22 -8.45
CA ALA A 14 -7.19 -20.73 -7.52
C ALA A 14 -7.28 -19.90 -6.22
N ARG A 15 -6.17 -19.31 -5.76
CA ARG A 15 -6.16 -18.45 -4.55
C ARG A 15 -6.74 -17.06 -4.79
N ALA A 16 -6.64 -16.53 -6.02
CA ALA A 16 -7.27 -15.26 -6.39
C ALA A 16 -8.79 -15.39 -6.52
N ALA A 17 -9.30 -16.55 -6.96
CA ALA A 17 -10.74 -16.80 -7.13
C ALA A 17 -11.50 -16.92 -5.80
N THR A 18 -10.84 -17.35 -4.72
CA THR A 18 -11.49 -17.53 -3.40
C THR A 18 -11.75 -16.19 -2.69
N LEU A 19 -10.94 -15.18 -2.93
CA LEU A 19 -11.18 -13.82 -2.40
C LEU A 19 -12.30 -13.07 -3.14
N PHE A 20 -12.58 -13.42 -4.40
CA PHE A 20 -13.68 -12.83 -5.17
C PHE A 20 -15.06 -13.35 -4.75
N ALA A 21 -15.15 -14.57 -4.23
CA ALA A 21 -16.42 -15.21 -3.86
C ALA A 21 -17.03 -14.65 -2.56
N VAL A 22 -16.24 -14.06 -1.65
CA VAL A 22 -16.77 -13.47 -0.40
C VAL A 22 -17.41 -12.11 -0.63
N ALA A 23 -17.02 -11.37 -1.66
CA ALA A 23 -17.61 -10.06 -1.99
C ALA A 23 -19.02 -10.15 -2.59
N VAL A 24 -19.39 -11.29 -3.18
CA VAL A 24 -20.70 -11.47 -3.87
C VAL A 24 -21.84 -11.77 -2.90
N LEU A 25 -21.57 -12.23 -1.70
CA LEU A 25 -22.62 -12.60 -0.72
C LEU A 25 -23.22 -11.40 0.07
N LEU A 26 -22.67 -10.19 -0.08
CA LEU A 26 -23.19 -8.98 0.58
C LEU A 26 -24.14 -8.15 -0.30
N SER A 27 -24.38 -8.54 -1.54
CA SER A 27 -25.17 -7.76 -2.52
C SER A 27 -26.69 -7.99 -2.47
N GLY A 28 -27.22 -8.48 -1.37
CA GLY A 28 -28.67 -8.75 -1.21
C GLY A 28 -29.51 -7.63 -0.58
N ALA A 29 -28.94 -6.45 -0.31
CA ALA A 29 -29.71 -5.33 0.23
C ALA A 29 -30.31 -4.51 -0.90
N ALA A 30 -31.64 -4.60 -1.06
CA ALA A 30 -32.45 -3.78 -1.96
C ALA A 30 -32.04 -2.31 -1.87
N ALA A 31 -31.90 -1.65 -3.03
CA ALA A 31 -31.79 -0.20 -3.14
C ALA A 31 -33.08 0.45 -2.64
N ALA A 32 -33.27 0.51 -1.34
CA ALA A 32 -34.24 1.40 -0.72
C ALA A 32 -33.80 2.82 -1.03
N GLN A 33 -34.70 3.66 -1.52
CA GLN A 33 -34.44 5.10 -1.69
C GLN A 33 -34.06 5.66 -0.32
N ALA A 34 -32.74 5.81 -0.08
CA ALA A 34 -32.23 6.33 1.17
C ALA A 34 -32.83 7.73 1.42
N ARG A 35 -33.45 7.92 2.57
CA ARG A 35 -33.87 9.25 3.00
C ARG A 35 -32.63 10.07 3.36
N PRO A 36 -32.68 11.41 3.25
CA PRO A 36 -31.50 12.25 3.56
C PRO A 36 -30.92 12.06 4.97
N ASP A 37 -31.69 11.49 5.89
CA ASP A 37 -31.30 11.28 7.30
C ASP A 37 -30.92 9.81 7.62
N ASP A 38 -30.96 8.91 6.65
CA ASP A 38 -30.55 7.53 6.85
C ASP A 38 -29.04 7.37 6.71
N TRP A 39 -28.47 6.41 7.44
CA TRP A 39 -27.08 6.05 7.27
C TRP A 39 -26.85 5.42 5.89
N GLN A 40 -25.81 5.86 5.22
CA GLN A 40 -25.32 5.30 3.97
C GLN A 40 -23.90 4.80 4.18
N PHE A 41 -23.63 3.60 3.74
CA PHE A 41 -22.32 3.00 3.85
C PHE A 41 -21.72 2.77 2.46
N ARG A 42 -20.43 2.89 2.36
CA ARG A 42 -19.66 2.56 1.17
C ARG A 42 -18.41 1.79 1.57
N ALA A 43 -18.21 0.60 0.99
CA ALA A 43 -16.98 -0.16 1.11
C ALA A 43 -16.31 -0.26 -0.24
N MET A 44 -14.99 -0.09 -0.28
CA MET A 44 -14.16 -0.26 -1.47
C MET A 44 -13.01 -1.20 -1.14
N ILE A 45 -12.79 -2.20 -1.99
CA ILE A 45 -11.60 -3.03 -2.00
C ILE A 45 -10.81 -2.66 -3.24
N TYR A 46 -9.50 -2.46 -3.11
CA TYR A 46 -8.68 -2.03 -4.22
C TYR A 46 -7.29 -2.67 -4.21
N GLY A 47 -6.68 -2.73 -5.39
CA GLY A 47 -5.26 -3.01 -5.59
C GLY A 47 -4.52 -1.72 -5.85
N TYR A 48 -3.40 -1.52 -5.18
CA TYR A 48 -2.47 -0.43 -5.41
C TYR A 48 -1.11 -1.00 -5.75
N LEU A 49 -0.54 -0.59 -6.86
CA LEU A 49 0.72 -1.09 -7.40
C LEU A 49 1.72 0.06 -7.50
N PRO A 50 2.23 0.56 -6.35
CA PRO A 50 3.16 1.68 -6.38
C PRO A 50 4.57 1.24 -6.74
N THR A 51 5.32 2.15 -7.38
CA THR A 51 6.74 2.26 -7.16
C THR A 51 6.93 2.86 -5.77
N ILE A 52 7.70 2.19 -4.91
CA ILE A 52 8.09 2.68 -3.59
C ILE A 52 9.50 3.23 -3.73
N SER A 53 9.71 4.48 -3.31
CA SER A 53 11.02 5.12 -3.27
C SER A 53 11.19 5.90 -1.98
N GLY A 54 12.43 6.16 -1.61
CA GLY A 54 12.74 6.89 -0.38
C GLY A 54 14.22 6.90 -0.07
N SER A 55 14.56 7.44 1.09
CA SER A 55 15.92 7.46 1.61
C SER A 55 15.95 6.87 3.03
N THR A 56 17.01 6.12 3.32
CA THR A 56 17.24 5.49 4.62
C THR A 56 18.66 5.67 5.08
N THR A 57 18.85 5.81 6.40
CA THR A 57 20.15 5.75 7.05
C THR A 57 20.48 4.35 7.57
N PHE A 58 19.64 3.35 7.29
CA PHE A 58 19.82 1.96 7.72
C PHE A 58 20.28 1.06 6.56
N PRO A 59 21.27 0.14 6.76
CA PRO A 59 22.10 0.00 7.96
C PRO A 59 23.04 1.17 8.17
N ALA A 60 23.40 1.43 9.44
CA ALA A 60 24.21 2.60 9.84
C ALA A 60 25.49 2.77 9.00
N GLY A 61 25.65 3.96 8.39
CA GLY A 61 26.80 4.32 7.56
C GLY A 61 26.62 4.12 6.05
N ALA A 62 25.49 3.59 5.61
CA ALA A 62 25.13 3.44 4.20
C ALA A 62 23.84 4.21 3.92
N GLY A 63 23.88 5.54 3.95
CA GLY A 63 22.77 6.33 3.39
C GLY A 63 22.51 5.85 1.96
N SER A 64 21.36 5.23 1.70
CA SER A 64 21.04 4.68 0.39
C SER A 64 19.61 5.04 -0.01
N ASP A 65 19.46 5.35 -1.27
CA ASP A 65 18.14 5.46 -1.87
C ASP A 65 17.50 4.07 -1.92
N ILE A 66 16.26 3.99 -1.48
CA ILE A 66 15.42 2.80 -1.60
C ILE A 66 14.58 2.97 -2.86
N SER A 67 14.55 1.95 -3.71
CA SER A 67 13.61 1.89 -4.82
C SER A 67 13.14 0.45 -5.00
N ALA A 68 11.82 0.27 -5.03
CA ALA A 68 11.18 -1.00 -5.33
C ALA A 68 10.09 -0.79 -6.37
N ASP A 69 10.26 -1.43 -7.53
CA ASP A 69 9.29 -1.41 -8.60
C ASP A 69 8.14 -2.39 -8.32
N PRO A 70 6.95 -2.17 -8.91
CA PRO A 70 5.77 -3.01 -8.68
C PRO A 70 5.99 -4.50 -8.97
N ASP A 71 6.75 -4.85 -10.01
CA ASP A 71 7.06 -6.23 -10.38
C ASP A 71 7.88 -6.93 -9.29
N LYS A 72 8.84 -6.25 -8.68
CA LYS A 72 9.63 -6.76 -7.54
C LYS A 72 8.76 -6.96 -6.30
N ILE A 73 7.85 -6.02 -6.04
CA ILE A 73 6.91 -6.12 -4.92
C ILE A 73 5.99 -7.33 -5.11
N ILE A 74 5.38 -7.48 -6.30
CA ILE A 74 4.47 -8.59 -6.62
C ILE A 74 5.20 -9.93 -6.56
N GLY A 75 6.42 -10.02 -7.09
CA GLY A 75 7.21 -11.25 -7.08
C GLY A 75 7.56 -11.78 -5.69
N HIS A 76 7.55 -10.93 -4.68
CA HIS A 76 7.91 -11.24 -3.29
C HIS A 76 6.75 -11.04 -2.31
N LEU A 77 5.53 -10.79 -2.82
CA LEU A 77 4.35 -10.49 -2.02
C LEU A 77 3.86 -11.74 -1.28
N LYS A 78 3.85 -11.68 0.05
CA LYS A 78 3.22 -12.70 0.90
C LYS A 78 1.74 -12.42 1.10
N PHE A 79 1.40 -11.18 1.37
CA PHE A 79 0.02 -10.75 1.61
C PHE A 79 -0.14 -9.24 1.38
N ALA A 80 -1.29 -8.83 0.84
CA ALA A 80 -1.72 -7.44 0.77
C ALA A 80 -3.22 -7.35 1.08
N PHE A 81 -3.59 -6.31 1.79
CA PHE A 81 -4.99 -5.91 1.97
C PHE A 81 -5.09 -4.40 1.82
N MET A 82 -6.02 -3.96 0.97
CA MET A 82 -6.26 -2.53 0.76
C MET A 82 -7.76 -2.30 0.64
N GLY A 83 -8.27 -1.39 1.47
CA GLY A 83 -9.69 -1.10 1.46
C GLY A 83 -10.06 0.18 2.20
N THR A 84 -11.18 0.74 1.79
CA THR A 84 -11.80 1.92 2.40
C THR A 84 -13.21 1.58 2.85
N LEU A 85 -13.60 2.06 4.02
CA LEU A 85 -14.95 2.02 4.52
C LEU A 85 -15.39 3.46 4.83
N GLU A 86 -16.58 3.84 4.37
CA GLU A 86 -17.19 5.14 4.62
C GLU A 86 -18.58 4.96 5.23
N ALA A 87 -18.94 5.86 6.16
CA ALA A 87 -20.25 5.92 6.79
C ALA A 87 -20.74 7.37 6.78
N GLN A 88 -21.81 7.64 6.04
CA GLN A 88 -22.37 8.96 5.83
C GLN A 88 -23.76 9.09 6.45
N LYS A 89 -24.02 10.25 7.09
CA LYS A 89 -25.35 10.65 7.53
C LYS A 89 -25.57 12.14 7.29
N GLY A 90 -26.48 12.48 6.40
CA GLY A 90 -26.70 13.87 6.00
C GLY A 90 -25.45 14.48 5.36
N ARG A 91 -24.91 15.54 5.97
CA ARG A 91 -23.69 16.21 5.51
C ARG A 91 -22.42 15.71 6.19
N TRP A 92 -22.53 14.87 7.20
CA TRP A 92 -21.38 14.32 7.91
C TRP A 92 -21.06 12.93 7.39
N ASP A 93 -19.79 12.66 7.27
CA ASP A 93 -19.25 11.38 6.84
C ASP A 93 -17.97 11.10 7.62
N ALA A 94 -17.70 9.84 7.86
CA ALA A 94 -16.42 9.37 8.37
C ALA A 94 -15.90 8.27 7.45
N PHE A 95 -14.59 8.28 7.19
CA PHE A 95 -13.97 7.19 6.44
C PHE A 95 -12.72 6.67 7.11
N THR A 96 -12.44 5.40 6.84
CA THR A 96 -11.17 4.75 7.16
C THR A 96 -10.60 4.11 5.90
N ASP A 97 -9.31 4.29 5.64
CA ASP A 97 -8.56 3.69 4.55
C ASP A 97 -7.37 2.92 5.13
N VAL A 98 -7.25 1.65 4.77
CA VAL A 98 -6.17 0.77 5.22
C VAL A 98 -5.42 0.24 4.01
N MET A 99 -4.11 0.40 4.00
CA MET A 99 -3.19 -0.29 3.12
C MET A 99 -2.25 -1.12 3.99
N TYR A 100 -2.26 -2.43 3.80
CA TYR A 100 -1.34 -3.36 4.43
C TYR A 100 -0.60 -4.15 3.37
N LEU A 101 0.72 -4.21 3.50
CA LEU A 101 1.62 -4.91 2.60
C LEU A 101 2.62 -5.75 3.42
N ASN A 102 2.80 -7.01 3.04
CA ASN A 102 3.82 -7.89 3.58
C ASN A 102 4.61 -8.50 2.43
N VAL A 103 5.87 -8.11 2.32
CA VAL A 103 6.80 -8.53 1.27
C VAL A 103 7.98 -9.22 1.90
N SER A 104 8.44 -10.33 1.32
CA SER A 104 9.60 -11.06 1.78
C SER A 104 10.45 -11.50 0.61
N GLY A 105 11.70 -11.11 0.61
CA GLY A 105 12.68 -11.50 -0.40
C GLY A 105 13.89 -12.15 0.23
N SER A 106 14.48 -13.12 -0.47
CA SER A 106 15.78 -13.66 -0.12
C SER A 106 16.66 -13.66 -1.37
N THR A 107 17.93 -13.30 -1.18
CA THR A 107 18.93 -13.42 -2.22
C THR A 107 20.09 -14.25 -1.69
N SER A 108 20.60 -15.12 -2.53
CA SER A 108 21.82 -15.90 -2.28
C SER A 108 22.82 -15.60 -3.40
N GLY A 109 24.02 -15.24 -3.02
CA GLY A 109 25.06 -14.94 -4.00
C GLY A 109 26.45 -15.18 -3.45
N THR A 110 27.37 -15.54 -4.35
CA THR A 110 28.78 -15.71 -4.02
C THR A 110 29.62 -14.46 -4.34
N ARG A 111 29.08 -13.44 -5.02
CA ARG A 111 29.87 -12.30 -5.53
C ARG A 111 29.21 -10.92 -5.49
N ASP A 112 27.89 -10.83 -5.35
CA ASP A 112 27.18 -9.55 -5.63
C ASP A 112 26.66 -8.82 -4.39
N LEU A 113 27.01 -9.29 -3.18
CA LEU A 113 26.63 -8.61 -1.94
C LEU A 113 27.74 -7.69 -1.47
N THR A 114 27.57 -6.39 -1.65
CA THR A 114 28.42 -5.37 -1.05
C THR A 114 27.83 -4.99 0.30
N ILE A 115 28.42 -5.44 1.40
CA ILE A 115 28.02 -5.05 2.75
C ILE A 115 29.07 -4.11 3.29
N GLY A 116 28.67 -2.90 3.64
CA GLY A 116 29.56 -1.90 4.22
C GLY A 116 30.66 -1.40 3.27
N GLY A 117 30.41 -1.38 1.96
CA GLY A 117 31.34 -0.83 0.95
C GLY A 117 32.50 -1.74 0.55
N GLY A 118 32.54 -3.00 1.02
CA GLY A 118 33.58 -3.97 0.69
C GLY A 118 33.06 -5.16 -0.12
N ALA A 119 33.79 -5.57 -1.17
CA ALA A 119 33.52 -6.81 -1.90
C ALA A 119 33.84 -8.03 -1.03
N LEU A 120 33.02 -9.07 -1.07
CA LEU A 120 33.32 -10.34 -0.36
C LEU A 120 34.50 -11.06 -0.99
N PRO A 121 35.42 -11.64 -0.17
CA PRO A 121 36.51 -12.46 -0.66
C PRO A 121 36.00 -13.69 -1.45
N ALA A 122 36.81 -14.15 -2.42
CA ALA A 122 36.51 -15.37 -3.16
C ALA A 122 36.35 -16.57 -2.21
N GLY A 123 35.28 -17.36 -2.36
CA GLY A 123 35.00 -18.53 -1.53
C GLY A 123 34.05 -18.29 -0.34
N VAL A 124 33.50 -17.06 -0.19
CA VAL A 124 32.47 -16.74 0.79
C VAL A 124 31.11 -16.79 0.11
N SER A 125 30.18 -17.54 0.65
CA SER A 125 28.77 -17.47 0.29
C SER A 125 28.01 -16.64 1.33
N ALA A 126 27.13 -15.79 0.86
CA ALA A 126 26.28 -14.97 1.72
C ALA A 126 24.82 -15.18 1.31
N ASN A 127 23.98 -15.42 2.29
CA ASN A 127 22.54 -15.38 2.15
C ASN A 127 22.02 -14.15 2.88
N ALA A 128 21.17 -13.39 2.23
CA ALA A 128 20.45 -12.28 2.84
C ALA A 128 18.95 -12.47 2.66
N SER A 129 18.19 -12.19 3.70
CA SER A 129 16.74 -12.15 3.67
C SER A 129 16.25 -10.79 4.13
N LEU A 130 15.26 -10.25 3.43
CA LEU A 130 14.62 -8.99 3.76
C LEU A 130 13.12 -9.22 3.85
N ASP A 131 12.55 -8.95 5.02
CA ASP A 131 11.11 -8.94 5.25
C ASP A 131 10.69 -7.50 5.54
N ILE A 132 9.68 -7.01 4.80
CA ILE A 132 9.12 -5.67 4.97
C ILE A 132 7.62 -5.81 5.20
N LYS A 133 7.13 -5.25 6.31
CA LYS A 133 5.70 -5.06 6.57
C LYS A 133 5.42 -3.58 6.61
N GLY A 134 4.46 -3.15 5.82
CA GLY A 134 4.02 -1.77 5.75
C GLY A 134 2.53 -1.66 6.02
N THR A 135 2.14 -0.70 6.85
CA THR A 135 0.75 -0.33 7.09
C THR A 135 0.62 1.18 6.95
N VAL A 136 -0.29 1.63 6.09
CA VAL A 136 -0.78 3.00 6.11
C VAL A 136 -2.24 2.95 6.48
N TRP A 137 -2.60 3.62 7.57
CA TRP A 137 -3.97 3.69 8.06
C TRP A 137 -4.40 5.14 8.21
N THR A 138 -5.49 5.51 7.54
CA THR A 138 -6.10 6.83 7.61
C THR A 138 -7.48 6.72 8.25
N LEU A 139 -7.79 7.61 9.18
CA LEU A 139 -9.11 7.78 9.77
C LEU A 139 -9.44 9.27 9.75
N ALA A 140 -10.59 9.65 9.16
CA ALA A 140 -10.97 11.04 9.05
C ALA A 140 -12.50 11.24 9.14
N GLY A 141 -12.88 12.40 9.64
CA GLY A 141 -14.25 12.92 9.56
C GLY A 141 -14.38 13.95 8.46
N ASN A 142 -15.45 13.91 7.71
CA ASN A 142 -15.71 14.77 6.55
C ASN A 142 -16.99 15.58 6.76
N TYR A 143 -17.00 16.75 6.15
CA TYR A 143 -18.18 17.57 6.02
C TYR A 143 -18.45 17.87 4.54
N ARG A 144 -19.65 17.55 4.08
CA ARG A 144 -20.09 17.81 2.70
C ARG A 144 -20.40 19.29 2.51
N VAL A 145 -19.47 19.99 1.88
CA VAL A 145 -19.57 21.43 1.62
C VAL A 145 -20.51 21.68 0.42
N LEU A 146 -20.37 20.89 -0.65
CA LEU A 146 -21.18 20.99 -1.85
C LEU A 146 -21.72 19.60 -2.26
N ALA A 147 -23.00 19.53 -2.55
CA ALA A 147 -23.65 18.35 -3.09
C ALA A 147 -24.65 18.78 -4.17
N THR A 148 -24.26 18.62 -5.42
CA THR A 148 -25.13 18.71 -6.59
C THR A 148 -25.17 17.36 -7.30
N PRO A 149 -26.07 17.13 -8.23
CA PRO A 149 -26.06 15.89 -9.03
C PRO A 149 -24.73 15.67 -9.78
N GLU A 150 -24.03 16.76 -10.14
CA GLU A 150 -22.77 16.71 -10.90
C GLU A 150 -21.55 16.66 -9.99
N VAL A 151 -21.58 17.33 -8.84
CA VAL A 151 -20.39 17.53 -8.00
C VAL A 151 -20.69 17.24 -6.55
N ALA A 152 -19.88 16.39 -5.94
CA ALA A 152 -19.74 16.26 -4.50
C ALA A 152 -18.36 16.78 -4.09
N PHE A 153 -18.32 17.65 -3.07
CA PHE A 153 -17.09 18.22 -2.53
C PHE A 153 -17.16 18.17 -1.01
N ASP A 154 -16.24 17.46 -0.39
CA ASP A 154 -16.14 17.24 1.03
C ASP A 154 -14.81 17.80 1.53
N ALA A 155 -14.84 18.57 2.62
CA ALA A 155 -13.65 18.92 3.39
C ALA A 155 -13.51 17.94 4.55
N PHE A 156 -12.29 17.56 4.90
CA PHE A 156 -12.05 16.59 5.96
C PHE A 156 -10.84 16.93 6.84
N ALA A 157 -10.86 16.37 8.04
CA ALA A 157 -9.72 16.35 8.94
C ALA A 157 -9.65 15.00 9.64
N GLY A 158 -8.43 14.55 9.95
CA GLY A 158 -8.23 13.24 10.54
C GLY A 158 -6.79 12.98 10.95
N ALA A 159 -6.46 11.69 11.04
CA ALA A 159 -5.12 11.21 11.36
C ALA A 159 -4.70 10.11 10.40
N ARG A 160 -3.40 10.01 10.16
CA ARG A 160 -2.76 8.97 9.36
C ARG A 160 -1.63 8.33 10.15
N LEU A 161 -1.63 7.01 10.22
CA LEU A 161 -0.53 6.19 10.72
C LEU A 161 0.26 5.63 9.53
N LEU A 162 1.56 5.79 9.55
CA LEU A 162 2.52 5.00 8.77
C LEU A 162 3.28 4.10 9.74
N SER A 163 3.16 2.78 9.60
CA SER A 163 3.95 1.80 10.34
C SER A 163 4.74 0.95 9.37
N VAL A 164 6.06 0.95 9.48
CA VAL A 164 6.96 0.13 8.67
C VAL A 164 7.85 -0.67 9.59
N GLU A 165 7.85 -1.98 9.40
CA GLU A 165 8.73 -2.93 10.07
C GLU A 165 9.61 -3.59 9.01
N GLU A 166 10.92 -3.45 9.15
CA GLU A 166 11.94 -4.01 8.27
C GLU A 166 12.82 -4.95 9.07
N ARG A 167 12.97 -6.19 8.60
CA ARG A 167 13.87 -7.19 9.16
C ARG A 167 14.86 -7.63 8.11
N LEU A 168 16.13 -7.39 8.37
CA LEU A 168 17.25 -7.84 7.57
C LEU A 168 17.94 -9.00 8.29
N GLY A 169 17.93 -10.19 7.69
CA GLY A 169 18.71 -11.35 8.15
C GLY A 169 19.90 -11.58 7.22
N TRP A 170 21.03 -12.05 7.77
CA TRP A 170 22.17 -12.45 6.96
C TRP A 170 22.86 -13.67 7.55
N GLU A 171 23.39 -14.50 6.67
CA GLU A 171 24.19 -15.67 6.97
C GLU A 171 25.43 -15.66 6.08
N PHE A 172 26.61 -15.70 6.69
CA PHE A 172 27.87 -15.83 5.99
C PHE A 172 28.45 -17.20 6.25
N SER A 173 28.78 -17.93 5.18
CA SER A 173 29.50 -19.20 5.25
C SER A 173 30.81 -19.04 4.47
N ALA A 174 31.94 -19.24 5.14
CA ALA A 174 33.26 -19.22 4.51
C ALA A 174 33.79 -20.65 4.44
N ASN A 175 34.04 -21.16 3.21
CA ASN A 175 34.76 -22.40 3.01
C ASN A 175 36.17 -22.04 2.46
N VAL A 176 37.16 -22.12 3.31
CA VAL A 176 38.57 -21.91 2.93
C VAL A 176 39.28 -23.27 3.03
N GLY A 177 39.31 -24.03 1.93
CA GLY A 177 39.93 -25.37 1.88
C GLY A 177 39.26 -26.39 2.80
N PRO A 178 40.01 -27.31 3.45
CA PRO A 178 39.42 -28.31 4.32
C PRO A 178 38.97 -27.78 5.69
N VAL A 179 39.11 -26.49 5.96
CA VAL A 179 38.65 -25.86 7.21
C VAL A 179 37.28 -25.24 6.97
N VAL A 180 36.26 -25.87 7.59
CA VAL A 180 34.92 -25.27 7.68
C VAL A 180 35.04 -24.07 8.60
N GLY A 181 35.08 -22.87 8.04
CA GLY A 181 35.04 -21.63 8.79
C GLY A 181 33.71 -21.50 9.53
N ALA A 182 33.73 -20.97 10.75
CA ALA A 182 32.54 -20.69 11.52
C ALA A 182 31.61 -19.72 10.73
N GLY A 183 30.43 -20.16 10.37
CA GLY A 183 29.39 -19.31 9.81
C GLY A 183 29.03 -18.21 10.81
N ARG A 184 28.79 -16.99 10.32
CA ARG A 184 28.24 -15.89 11.13
C ARG A 184 26.84 -15.60 10.64
N THR A 185 25.87 -15.74 11.53
CA THR A 185 24.49 -15.32 11.32
C THR A 185 24.23 -14.04 12.11
N GLY A 186 23.44 -13.16 11.57
CA GLY A 186 23.01 -11.96 12.25
C GLY A 186 21.66 -11.49 11.73
N SER A 187 21.00 -10.65 12.50
CA SER A 187 19.79 -9.98 12.08
C SER A 187 19.76 -8.55 12.61
N SER A 188 19.08 -7.67 11.87
CA SER A 188 18.80 -6.31 12.30
C SER A 188 17.35 -5.99 11.98
N GLU A 189 16.71 -5.26 12.90
CA GLU A 189 15.33 -4.86 12.78
C GLU A 189 15.20 -3.34 12.90
N ALA A 190 14.39 -2.75 12.03
CA ALA A 190 14.01 -1.36 12.09
C ALA A 190 12.49 -1.28 12.12
N LYS A 191 11.95 -0.49 13.05
CA LYS A 191 10.53 -0.20 13.12
C LYS A 191 10.34 1.31 13.17
N VAL A 192 9.41 1.81 12.36
CA VAL A 192 8.99 3.21 12.34
C VAL A 192 7.48 3.21 12.48
N ASP A 193 6.98 3.86 13.54
CA ASP A 193 5.58 4.22 13.69
C ASP A 193 5.50 5.73 13.65
N ASN A 194 4.65 6.28 12.80
CA ASN A 194 4.57 7.71 12.50
C ASN A 194 3.11 8.15 12.43
N TRP A 195 2.70 9.04 13.32
CA TRP A 195 1.37 9.61 13.35
C TRP A 195 1.36 11.05 12.87
N ASP A 196 0.50 11.35 11.92
CA ASP A 196 0.30 12.70 11.39
C ASP A 196 -1.17 13.09 11.45
N GLY A 197 -1.44 14.32 11.89
CA GLY A 197 -2.72 14.97 11.68
C GLY A 197 -2.81 15.42 10.24
N ILE A 198 -3.94 15.18 9.58
CA ILE A 198 -4.17 15.52 8.17
C ILE A 198 -5.41 16.38 8.00
N VAL A 199 -5.37 17.26 7.02
CA VAL A 199 -6.54 18.00 6.52
C VAL A 199 -6.56 17.94 5.00
N GLY A 200 -7.75 17.94 4.41
CA GLY A 200 -7.83 17.82 2.97
C GLY A 200 -9.22 17.97 2.40
N VAL A 201 -9.32 17.68 1.12
CA VAL A 201 -10.56 17.68 0.36
C VAL A 201 -10.67 16.40 -0.45
N LYS A 202 -11.89 15.89 -0.56
CA LYS A 202 -12.21 14.76 -1.45
C LYS A 202 -13.56 14.98 -2.13
N GLY A 203 -13.81 14.25 -3.18
CA GLY A 203 -15.09 14.30 -3.83
C GLY A 203 -15.12 13.58 -5.16
N ARG A 204 -16.13 13.90 -5.93
CA ARG A 204 -16.31 13.35 -7.27
C ARG A 204 -17.05 14.32 -8.18
N TRP A 205 -16.70 14.31 -9.44
CA TRP A 205 -17.42 15.00 -10.51
C TRP A 205 -18.04 13.94 -11.42
N ASN A 206 -19.41 13.94 -11.48
CA ASN A 206 -20.18 13.02 -12.30
C ASN A 206 -20.46 13.65 -13.66
N PHE A 207 -20.35 12.87 -14.73
CA PHE A 207 -20.58 13.32 -16.09
C PHE A 207 -21.23 12.21 -16.96
N GLY A 208 -21.57 12.55 -18.20
CA GLY A 208 -22.31 11.65 -19.09
C GLY A 208 -23.84 11.83 -18.99
N PRO A 209 -24.60 11.27 -19.93
CA PRO A 209 -26.04 11.47 -20.01
C PRO A 209 -26.81 11.01 -18.77
N SER A 210 -26.43 9.87 -18.20
CA SER A 210 -27.04 9.29 -16.99
C SER A 210 -26.16 9.42 -15.76
N ARG A 211 -25.02 10.16 -15.87
CA ARG A 211 -24.05 10.41 -14.78
C ARG A 211 -23.39 9.16 -14.18
N GLU A 212 -23.28 8.11 -14.99
CA GLU A 212 -22.59 6.88 -14.57
C GLU A 212 -21.07 7.06 -14.51
N TRP A 213 -20.52 7.92 -15.36
CA TRP A 213 -19.10 8.23 -15.32
C TRP A 213 -18.78 9.26 -14.26
N PHE A 214 -17.64 9.09 -13.58
CA PHE A 214 -17.17 10.08 -12.60
C PHE A 214 -15.67 10.15 -12.52
N VAL A 215 -15.17 11.33 -12.13
CA VAL A 215 -13.79 11.61 -11.76
C VAL A 215 -13.73 11.72 -10.24
N PRO A 216 -13.21 10.71 -9.51
CA PRO A 216 -12.91 10.85 -8.11
C PRO A 216 -11.65 11.69 -7.93
N TYR A 217 -11.61 12.49 -6.88
CA TYR A 217 -10.44 13.24 -6.47
C TYR A 217 -10.28 13.25 -4.95
N TYR A 218 -9.04 13.33 -4.52
CA TYR A 218 -8.65 13.40 -3.12
C TYR A 218 -7.30 14.09 -3.01
N VAL A 219 -7.18 15.05 -2.09
CA VAL A 219 -5.90 15.70 -1.77
C VAL A 219 -5.88 15.98 -0.28
N ASP A 220 -4.78 15.65 0.37
CA ASP A 220 -4.52 16.03 1.76
C ASP A 220 -3.09 16.50 1.97
N VAL A 221 -2.90 17.17 3.09
CA VAL A 221 -1.61 17.55 3.63
C VAL A 221 -1.67 17.34 5.16
N GLY A 222 -0.54 16.97 5.73
CA GLY A 222 -0.47 16.71 7.17
C GLY A 222 0.93 16.87 7.74
N THR A 223 0.98 16.89 9.05
CA THR A 223 2.19 16.94 9.85
C THR A 223 1.92 16.36 11.24
N GLY A 224 2.98 15.99 11.94
CA GLY A 224 2.93 15.41 13.29
C GLY A 224 4.27 14.81 13.60
N ASP A 225 4.42 13.52 13.47
CA ASP A 225 5.72 12.84 13.52
C ASP A 225 6.51 13.01 12.22
N SER A 226 5.87 13.37 11.10
CA SER A 226 6.52 13.84 9.87
C SER A 226 6.77 15.35 9.92
N ASN A 227 7.76 15.85 9.17
CA ASN A 227 7.86 17.26 8.80
C ASN A 227 6.67 17.63 7.92
N LEU A 228 6.42 16.79 6.91
CA LEU A 228 5.30 16.94 5.97
C LEU A 228 4.88 15.55 5.48
N THR A 229 3.58 15.33 5.36
CA THR A 229 3.02 14.27 4.53
C THR A 229 1.96 14.87 3.62
N TRP A 230 1.84 14.35 2.41
CA TRP A 230 0.74 14.73 1.53
C TRP A 230 0.34 13.59 0.62
N GLN A 231 -0.91 13.60 0.16
CA GLN A 231 -1.45 12.60 -0.72
C GLN A 231 -2.33 13.23 -1.79
N GLY A 232 -2.20 12.75 -3.02
CA GLY A 232 -3.08 13.06 -4.12
C GLY A 232 -3.62 11.80 -4.78
N ILE A 233 -4.93 11.78 -5.08
CA ILE A 233 -5.57 10.71 -5.87
C ILE A 233 -6.47 11.39 -6.91
N ALA A 234 -6.36 10.96 -8.16
CA ALA A 234 -7.30 11.32 -9.22
C ALA A 234 -7.46 10.16 -10.19
N GLY A 235 -8.64 10.04 -10.79
CA GLY A 235 -8.91 8.92 -11.67
C GLY A 235 -10.21 9.02 -12.43
N ILE A 236 -10.69 7.89 -12.91
CA ILE A 236 -11.98 7.76 -13.57
C ILE A 236 -12.70 6.53 -13.00
N GLY A 237 -14.00 6.63 -12.84
CA GLY A 237 -14.84 5.53 -12.41
C GLY A 237 -16.13 5.44 -13.21
N TYR A 238 -16.74 4.29 -13.11
CA TYR A 238 -18.05 4.01 -13.68
C TYR A 238 -18.98 3.38 -12.62
N ALA A 239 -20.17 3.93 -12.49
CA ALA A 239 -21.20 3.46 -11.57
C ALA A 239 -22.16 2.50 -12.29
N PHE A 240 -22.15 1.25 -11.88
CA PHE A 240 -23.10 0.21 -12.29
C PHE A 240 -24.28 0.16 -11.33
N SER A 241 -25.31 -0.60 -11.67
CA SER A 241 -26.47 -0.83 -10.79
C SER A 241 -26.10 -1.58 -9.49
N TRP A 242 -25.01 -2.36 -9.50
CA TRP A 242 -24.55 -3.17 -8.37
C TRP A 242 -23.40 -2.54 -7.57
N GLY A 243 -22.72 -1.52 -8.10
CA GLY A 243 -21.55 -0.91 -7.46
C GLY A 243 -20.76 -0.03 -8.41
N GLU A 244 -19.54 0.26 -8.06
CA GLU A 244 -18.65 1.16 -8.81
C GLU A 244 -17.32 0.46 -9.11
N VAL A 245 -16.76 0.73 -10.30
CA VAL A 245 -15.38 0.38 -10.66
C VAL A 245 -14.59 1.66 -10.84
N VAL A 246 -13.40 1.72 -10.26
CA VAL A 246 -12.55 2.91 -10.26
C VAL A 246 -11.14 2.53 -10.68
N GLY A 247 -10.60 3.28 -11.64
CA GLY A 247 -9.18 3.33 -11.96
C GLY A 247 -8.63 4.71 -11.61
N ALA A 248 -7.57 4.78 -10.83
CA ALA A 248 -7.00 6.05 -10.38
C ALA A 248 -5.48 5.98 -10.30
N TRP A 249 -4.87 7.15 -10.17
CA TRP A 249 -3.47 7.29 -9.80
C TRP A 249 -3.39 7.84 -8.40
N ARG A 250 -2.57 7.22 -7.54
CA ARG A 250 -2.32 7.64 -6.16
C ARG A 250 -0.86 7.99 -5.99
N TYR A 251 -0.61 9.13 -5.37
CA TYR A 251 0.68 9.59 -4.92
C TYR A 251 0.61 9.87 -3.43
N LEU A 252 1.50 9.29 -2.64
CA LEU A 252 1.57 9.50 -1.20
C LEU A 252 3.04 9.69 -0.82
N ASP A 253 3.32 10.78 -0.11
CA ASP A 253 4.67 11.20 0.25
C ASP A 253 4.79 11.48 1.74
N TYR A 254 5.95 11.11 2.28
CA TYR A 254 6.36 11.38 3.65
C TYR A 254 7.78 11.95 3.66
N ASP A 255 7.92 13.15 4.22
CA ASP A 255 9.18 13.72 4.68
C ASP A 255 9.24 13.54 6.21
N LEU A 256 10.02 12.56 6.67
CA LEU A 256 10.10 12.18 8.07
C LEU A 256 11.10 13.08 8.80
N LYS A 257 10.88 13.29 10.11
CA LYS A 257 11.80 14.11 10.93
C LYS A 257 13.17 13.47 11.01
N SER A 258 14.19 14.32 11.02
CA SER A 258 15.59 13.93 11.15
C SER A 258 15.85 13.06 12.39
N GLY A 259 16.76 12.09 12.26
CA GLY A 259 17.09 11.14 13.32
C GLY A 259 16.27 9.85 13.29
N LYS A 260 15.30 9.70 12.39
CA LYS A 260 14.66 8.42 12.09
C LYS A 260 15.52 7.61 11.13
N LYS A 261 15.39 6.28 11.16
CA LYS A 261 16.14 5.38 10.25
C LYS A 261 15.70 5.53 8.79
N ILE A 262 14.45 5.91 8.56
CA ILE A 262 13.88 6.25 7.25
C ILE A 262 13.68 7.78 7.26
N GLU A 263 14.21 8.48 6.27
CA GLU A 263 14.14 9.94 6.16
C GLU A 263 13.01 10.38 5.22
N SER A 264 12.78 9.63 4.15
CA SER A 264 11.67 9.88 3.24
C SER A 264 11.08 8.59 2.71
N LEU A 265 9.80 8.62 2.35
CA LEU A 265 9.10 7.49 1.76
C LEU A 265 8.01 7.98 0.82
N ASN A 266 8.06 7.51 -0.42
CA ASN A 266 7.13 7.86 -1.48
C ASN A 266 6.49 6.62 -2.08
N PHE A 267 5.19 6.69 -2.31
CA PHE A 267 4.39 5.67 -2.99
C PHE A 267 3.72 6.31 -4.20
N ASN A 268 4.01 5.83 -5.39
CA ASN A 268 3.53 6.43 -6.64
C ASN A 268 3.08 5.35 -7.61
N GLY A 269 1.78 5.29 -7.97
CA GLY A 269 1.31 4.27 -8.88
C GLY A 269 -0.19 4.20 -9.11
N PRO A 270 -0.62 3.26 -9.96
CA PRO A 270 -2.01 3.03 -10.28
C PRO A 270 -2.77 2.30 -9.17
N VAL A 271 -4.04 2.67 -9.05
CA VAL A 271 -5.04 2.02 -8.18
C VAL A 271 -6.19 1.53 -9.04
N VAL A 272 -6.65 0.31 -8.79
CA VAL A 272 -7.88 -0.23 -9.37
C VAL A 272 -8.73 -0.81 -8.25
N GLY A 273 -10.00 -0.44 -8.19
CA GLY A 273 -10.87 -0.87 -7.11
C GLY A 273 -12.34 -1.03 -7.51
N VAL A 274 -13.03 -1.74 -6.63
CA VAL A 274 -14.49 -1.96 -6.71
C VAL A 274 -15.10 -1.50 -5.41
N ALA A 275 -16.19 -0.72 -5.52
CA ALA A 275 -16.91 -0.20 -4.37
C ALA A 275 -18.39 -0.62 -4.41
N PHE A 276 -18.95 -0.83 -3.23
CA PHE A 276 -20.34 -1.14 -2.99
C PHE A 276 -20.95 -0.11 -2.05
N ARG A 277 -22.24 0.14 -2.21
CA ARG A 277 -23.04 1.06 -1.36
C ARG A 277 -24.29 0.38 -0.86
N TRP A 278 -24.69 0.64 0.36
CA TRP A 278 -25.92 0.13 0.98
C TRP A 278 -26.46 1.08 2.06
#